data_4ac3d486353b0eacc0a6db789f1d05b4
#
_entry.id   4ac3d486353b0eacc0a6db789f1d05b4
#
_cell.length_a   1.000
_cell.length_b   1.000
_cell.length_c   1.000
_cell.angle_alpha   90.00
_cell.angle_beta   90.00
_cell.angle_gamma   90.00
#
_symmetry.space_group_name_H-M   'P 1'
#
loop_
_entity.id
_entity.type
_entity.pdbx_description
1 polymer ?
#
loop_
_entity_poly.entity_id
_entity_poly.type
_entity_poly.pdbx_seq_one_letter_code
_entity_poly.pdbx_strand_id
1 'polypeptide(L)'
;MSQGDQVTIFGDGCQTRDFVFVDDAVKALRKAMEITLEHSPGVFNICKGTGISIFDIGKRIAELCDLDFHPQYDLEREGDIKFSVGDPTLAQNLLTWHPSTELNDGLLQTIEWMRGV
;
A
#
# COMPACT_ATOMS: atom_id res chain seq x y z
N MET A 1 -9.80 0.76 -11.23
CA MET A 1 -10.55 1.95 -11.70
C MET A 1 -10.36 2.05 -13.19
N SER A 2 -11.39 1.78 -13.94
CA SER A 2 -11.38 1.89 -15.41
C SER A 2 -12.38 2.97 -15.84
N GLN A 3 -12.25 3.40 -17.09
CA GLN A 3 -13.10 4.45 -17.64
C GLN A 3 -14.57 4.02 -17.63
N GLY A 4 -15.44 4.79 -16.99
CA GLY A 4 -16.87 4.50 -16.89
C GLY A 4 -17.29 3.63 -15.72
N ASP A 5 -16.38 3.05 -14.98
CA ASP A 5 -16.71 2.24 -13.82
C ASP A 5 -16.85 3.12 -12.56
N GLN A 6 -17.88 2.82 -11.77
CA GLN A 6 -18.12 3.50 -10.51
C GLN A 6 -17.34 2.82 -9.39
N VAL A 7 -16.56 3.62 -8.65
CA VAL A 7 -15.84 3.13 -7.48
C VAL A 7 -16.73 3.25 -6.25
N THR A 8 -16.80 2.19 -5.47
CA THR A 8 -17.53 2.17 -4.21
C THR A 8 -16.58 2.16 -3.04
N ILE A 9 -16.78 3.10 -2.11
CA ILE A 9 -16.07 3.15 -0.84
C ILE A 9 -17.00 2.65 0.26
N PHE A 10 -16.51 1.70 1.07
CA PHE A 10 -17.25 1.22 2.24
C PHE A 10 -16.89 2.07 3.45
N GLY A 11 -17.89 2.70 4.07
CA GLY A 11 -17.69 3.68 5.12
C GLY A 11 -17.46 5.07 4.56
N ASP A 12 -16.71 5.91 5.28
CA ASP A 12 -16.47 7.32 4.91
C ASP A 12 -15.19 7.56 4.08
N GLY A 13 -14.42 6.50 3.83
CA GLY A 13 -13.16 6.61 3.10
C GLY A 13 -11.98 7.12 3.94
N CYS A 14 -12.20 7.41 5.23
CA CYS A 14 -11.14 7.88 6.12
C CYS A 14 -10.27 6.76 6.71
N GLN A 15 -10.66 5.51 6.51
CA GLN A 15 -9.82 4.39 6.93
C GLN A 15 -8.45 4.48 6.27
N THR A 16 -7.41 4.34 7.08
CA THR A 16 -6.02 4.58 6.69
C THR A 16 -5.27 3.27 6.61
N ARG A 17 -4.46 3.11 5.58
CA ARG A 17 -3.65 1.92 5.32
C ARG A 17 -2.22 2.33 4.98
N ASP A 18 -1.32 1.40 5.21
CA ASP A 18 0.10 1.50 4.90
C ASP A 18 0.35 0.72 3.61
N PHE A 19 0.66 1.42 2.52
CA PHE A 19 0.87 0.81 1.22
C PHE A 19 2.35 0.72 0.91
N VAL A 20 2.81 -0.49 0.60
CA VAL A 20 4.16 -0.79 0.14
C VAL A 20 4.10 -1.27 -1.31
N PHE A 21 5.00 -0.76 -2.14
CA PHE A 21 5.11 -1.22 -3.52
C PHE A 21 5.62 -2.65 -3.58
N VAL A 22 5.12 -3.43 -4.53
CA VAL A 22 5.42 -4.87 -4.62
C VAL A 22 6.92 -5.15 -4.75
N ASP A 23 7.67 -4.36 -5.51
CA ASP A 23 9.11 -4.56 -5.66
C ASP A 23 9.85 -4.32 -4.35
N ASP A 24 9.42 -3.35 -3.55
CA ASP A 24 10.00 -3.12 -2.22
C ASP A 24 9.73 -4.30 -1.28
N ALA A 25 8.54 -4.89 -1.34
CA ALA A 25 8.20 -6.09 -0.58
C ALA A 25 9.04 -7.29 -1.04
N VAL A 26 9.25 -7.46 -2.34
CA VAL A 26 10.10 -8.53 -2.90
C VAL A 26 11.55 -8.38 -2.45
N LYS A 27 12.08 -7.15 -2.43
CA LYS A 27 13.43 -6.88 -1.92
C LYS A 27 13.56 -7.24 -0.45
N ALA A 28 12.52 -6.98 0.36
CA ALA A 28 12.50 -7.38 1.77
C ALA A 28 12.54 -8.90 1.93
N LEU A 29 11.76 -9.63 1.15
CA LEU A 29 11.77 -11.10 1.13
C LEU A 29 13.14 -11.64 0.75
N ARG A 30 13.76 -11.08 -0.28
CA ARG A 30 15.11 -11.48 -0.71
C ARG A 30 16.14 -11.28 0.41
N LYS A 31 16.12 -10.12 1.05
CA LYS A 31 17.02 -9.83 2.16
C LYS A 31 16.77 -10.76 3.35
N ALA A 32 15.54 -11.09 3.66
CA ALA A 32 15.22 -12.04 4.71
C ALA A 32 15.73 -13.46 4.40
N MET A 33 15.74 -13.85 3.14
CA MET A 33 16.32 -15.14 2.70
C MET A 33 17.83 -15.19 2.79
N GLU A 34 18.50 -14.06 2.61
CA GLU A 34 19.97 -13.97 2.60
C GLU A 34 20.57 -13.78 3.99
N ILE A 35 19.77 -13.33 4.96
CA ILE A 35 20.25 -13.04 6.30
C ILE A 35 20.23 -14.31 7.17
N THR A 36 21.30 -14.52 7.94
CA THR A 36 21.34 -15.55 8.98
C THR A 36 21.16 -14.87 10.33
N LEU A 37 20.03 -15.17 10.98
CA LEU A 37 19.75 -14.69 12.32
C LEU A 37 20.01 -15.80 13.33
N GLU A 38 21.00 -15.61 14.18
CA GLU A 38 21.29 -16.54 15.28
C GLU A 38 20.21 -16.51 16.34
N HIS A 39 19.54 -15.37 16.47
CA HIS A 39 18.47 -15.14 17.45
C HIS A 39 17.28 -14.51 16.77
N SER A 40 16.13 -15.14 16.96
CA SER A 40 14.83 -14.57 16.61
C SER A 40 14.69 -13.16 17.25
N PRO A 41 13.90 -12.21 16.66
CA PRO A 41 12.64 -12.53 16.00
C PRO A 41 12.80 -12.82 14.53
N GLY A 42 12.16 -13.89 14.07
CA GLY A 42 12.03 -14.21 12.65
C GLY A 42 10.84 -13.51 11.99
N VAL A 43 10.28 -12.48 12.63
CA VAL A 43 9.09 -11.77 12.16
C VAL A 43 9.42 -10.31 11.94
N PHE A 44 9.17 -9.82 10.73
CA PHE A 44 9.40 -8.43 10.35
C PHE A 44 8.14 -7.84 9.76
N ASN A 45 7.78 -6.64 10.18
CA ASN A 45 6.76 -5.85 9.53
C ASN A 45 7.35 -5.21 8.27
N ILE A 46 6.80 -5.54 7.12
CA ILE A 46 7.20 -4.95 5.85
C ILE A 46 6.15 -3.93 5.47
N CYS A 47 6.44 -2.69 5.77
CA CYS A 47 5.53 -1.56 5.65
C CYS A 47 6.33 -0.28 5.47
N LYS A 48 5.63 0.80 5.19
CA LYS A 48 6.26 2.12 4.97
C LYS A 48 6.40 2.91 6.27
N GLY A 49 5.53 2.67 7.25
CA GLY A 49 5.46 3.43 8.48
C GLY A 49 4.61 4.70 8.38
N THR A 50 4.03 4.96 7.24
CA THR A 50 3.10 6.07 6.99
C THR A 50 1.84 5.57 6.33
N GLY A 51 0.73 6.23 6.61
CA GLY A 51 -0.56 5.82 6.08
C GLY A 51 -1.16 6.82 5.12
N ILE A 52 -2.11 6.34 4.32
CA ILE A 52 -2.95 7.18 3.48
C ILE A 52 -4.39 6.66 3.56
N SER A 53 -5.37 7.58 3.51
CA SER A 53 -6.76 7.18 3.52
C SER A 53 -7.19 6.51 2.20
N ILE A 54 -8.20 5.67 2.28
CA ILE A 54 -8.76 5.03 1.08
C ILE A 54 -9.31 6.08 0.10
N PHE A 55 -9.92 7.15 0.61
CA PHE A 55 -10.35 8.25 -0.24
C PHE A 55 -9.18 8.89 -0.99
N ASP A 56 -8.10 9.22 -0.28
CA ASP A 56 -6.96 9.90 -0.88
C ASP A 56 -6.22 9.03 -1.90
N ILE A 57 -6.07 7.73 -1.63
CA ILE A 57 -5.44 6.85 -2.62
C ILE A 57 -6.31 6.70 -3.87
N GLY A 58 -7.62 6.59 -3.70
CA GLY A 58 -8.56 6.56 -4.83
C GLY A 58 -8.48 7.81 -5.68
N LYS A 59 -8.42 8.97 -5.03
CA LYS A 59 -8.25 10.27 -5.71
C LYS A 59 -6.95 10.34 -6.49
N ARG A 60 -5.84 9.89 -5.90
CA ARG A 60 -4.54 9.86 -6.60
C ARG A 60 -4.53 8.95 -7.80
N ILE A 61 -5.15 7.77 -7.69
CA ILE A 61 -5.27 6.84 -8.83
C ILE A 61 -6.07 7.51 -9.96
N ALA A 62 -7.17 8.16 -9.64
CA ALA A 62 -7.98 8.86 -10.62
C ALA A 62 -7.18 9.98 -11.33
N GLU A 63 -6.42 10.76 -10.57
CA GLU A 63 -5.55 11.81 -11.12
C GLU A 63 -4.50 11.22 -12.06
N LEU A 64 -3.86 10.11 -11.68
CA LEU A 64 -2.87 9.43 -12.52
C LEU A 64 -3.48 8.81 -13.78
N CYS A 65 -4.76 8.49 -13.75
CA CYS A 65 -5.52 7.97 -14.89
C CYS A 65 -6.19 9.07 -15.73
N ASP A 66 -6.06 10.32 -15.33
CA ASP A 66 -6.75 11.47 -15.95
C ASP A 66 -8.28 11.31 -15.92
N LEU A 67 -8.79 10.87 -14.78
CA LEU A 67 -10.21 10.64 -14.53
C LEU A 67 -10.70 11.50 -13.37
N ASP A 68 -11.99 11.86 -13.41
CA ASP A 68 -12.67 12.47 -12.28
C ASP A 68 -12.93 11.42 -11.19
N PHE A 69 -12.88 11.84 -9.94
CA PHE A 69 -13.09 10.96 -8.80
C PHE A 69 -14.40 11.31 -8.08
N HIS A 70 -15.42 10.51 -8.33
CA HIS A 70 -16.75 10.63 -7.72
C HIS A 70 -17.18 9.28 -7.16
N PRO A 71 -16.63 8.86 -6.01
CA PRO A 71 -16.96 7.55 -5.45
C PRO A 71 -18.38 7.52 -4.91
N GLN A 72 -19.00 6.35 -5.00
CA GLN A 72 -20.19 6.03 -4.23
C GLN A 72 -19.78 5.52 -2.86
N TYR A 73 -20.60 5.79 -1.86
CA TYR A 73 -20.37 5.31 -0.50
C TYR A 73 -21.42 4.26 -0.14
N ASP A 74 -20.99 3.18 0.46
CA ASP A 74 -21.84 2.15 1.00
C ASP A 74 -21.57 2.00 2.49
N LEU A 75 -22.36 1.18 3.17
CA LEU A 75 -22.23 0.95 4.60
C LEU A 75 -20.84 0.43 4.93
N GLU A 76 -20.31 0.89 6.07
CA GLU A 76 -19.05 0.40 6.60
C GLU A 76 -19.10 -1.13 6.79
N ARG A 77 -18.04 -1.80 6.37
CA ARG A 77 -17.92 -3.25 6.58
C ARG A 77 -17.71 -3.53 8.06
N GLU A 78 -18.42 -4.51 8.58
CA GLU A 78 -18.26 -4.95 9.96
C GLU A 78 -16.81 -5.42 10.19
N GLY A 79 -16.22 -4.92 11.28
CA GLY A 79 -14.85 -5.26 11.63
C GLY A 79 -13.77 -4.53 10.85
N ASP A 80 -14.13 -3.57 9.99
CA ASP A 80 -13.14 -2.78 9.25
C ASP A 80 -12.31 -1.91 10.21
N ILE A 81 -10.99 -1.98 10.05
CA ILE A 81 -10.04 -1.24 10.89
C ILE A 81 -9.91 0.18 10.34
N LYS A 82 -10.11 1.19 11.20
CA LYS A 82 -10.02 2.58 10.79
C LYS A 82 -8.60 3.05 10.54
N PHE A 83 -7.64 2.54 11.30
CA PHE A 83 -6.24 2.94 11.18
C PHE A 83 -5.35 1.70 11.27
N SER A 84 -4.62 1.42 10.20
CA SER A 84 -3.68 0.32 10.14
C SER A 84 -2.40 0.79 9.45
N VAL A 85 -1.41 1.12 10.25
CA VAL A 85 -0.08 1.55 9.82
C VAL A 85 0.93 0.77 10.64
N GLY A 86 1.95 0.22 9.99
CA GLY A 86 2.95 -0.60 10.65
C GLY A 86 4.18 0.20 11.08
N ASP A 87 5.04 -0.48 11.82
CA ASP A 87 6.37 0.03 12.20
C ASP A 87 7.44 -0.83 11.52
N PRO A 88 8.19 -0.30 10.55
CA PRO A 88 9.20 -1.06 9.82
C PRO A 88 10.58 -1.06 10.50
N THR A 89 10.72 -0.53 11.71
CA THR A 89 12.02 -0.28 12.36
C THR A 89 12.88 -1.54 12.42
N LEU A 90 12.30 -2.69 12.78
CA LEU A 90 13.06 -3.93 12.90
C LEU A 90 13.61 -4.39 11.55
N ALA A 91 12.83 -4.29 10.49
CA ALA A 91 13.29 -4.60 9.13
C ALA A 91 14.40 -3.64 8.68
N GLN A 92 14.26 -2.35 8.98
CA GLN A 92 15.28 -1.36 8.68
C GLN A 92 16.61 -1.68 9.38
N ASN A 93 16.56 -2.04 10.64
CA ASN A 93 17.75 -2.28 11.45
C ASN A 93 18.41 -3.64 11.15
N LEU A 94 17.63 -4.70 11.03
CA LEU A 94 18.16 -6.06 10.87
C LEU A 94 18.31 -6.51 9.43
N LEU A 95 17.42 -6.09 8.53
CA LEU A 95 17.50 -6.42 7.11
C LEU A 95 18.18 -5.33 6.28
N THR A 96 18.45 -4.18 6.87
CA THR A 96 18.93 -3.00 6.13
C THR A 96 18.01 -2.68 4.94
N TRP A 97 16.71 -2.77 5.18
CA TRP A 97 15.69 -2.59 4.17
C TRP A 97 14.92 -1.29 4.39
N HIS A 98 14.67 -0.58 3.31
CA HIS A 98 13.82 0.62 3.30
C HIS A 98 12.86 0.55 2.12
N PRO A 99 11.60 0.96 2.29
CA PRO A 99 10.70 1.15 1.16
C PRO A 99 11.16 2.35 0.34
N SER A 100 11.73 2.09 -0.84
CA SER A 100 12.38 3.13 -1.64
C SER A 100 11.49 3.73 -2.72
N THR A 101 10.34 3.13 -3.00
CA THR A 101 9.43 3.58 -4.06
C THR A 101 8.44 4.60 -3.51
N GLU A 102 8.40 5.78 -4.09
CA GLU A 102 7.39 6.79 -3.79
C GLU A 102 6.00 6.29 -4.19
N LEU A 103 4.97 6.74 -3.45
CA LEU A 103 3.61 6.26 -3.66
C LEU A 103 3.11 6.47 -5.10
N ASN A 104 3.31 7.66 -5.64
CA ASN A 104 2.87 7.97 -7.01
C ASN A 104 3.59 7.12 -8.05
N ASP A 105 4.89 6.89 -7.88
CA ASP A 105 5.67 6.06 -8.80
C ASP A 105 5.22 4.61 -8.76
N GLY A 106 4.96 4.07 -7.58
CA GLY A 106 4.44 2.72 -7.42
C GLY A 106 3.04 2.56 -7.99
N LEU A 107 2.16 3.54 -7.76
CA LEU A 107 0.81 3.54 -8.33
C LEU A 107 0.86 3.60 -9.86
N LEU A 108 1.70 4.45 -10.41
CA LEU A 108 1.84 4.57 -11.87
C LEU A 108 2.29 3.26 -12.51
N GLN A 109 3.33 2.63 -11.96
CA GLN A 109 3.80 1.34 -12.43
C GLN A 109 2.71 0.26 -12.34
N THR A 110 1.94 0.25 -11.26
CA THR A 110 0.82 -0.69 -11.08
C THR A 110 -0.27 -0.47 -12.14
N ILE A 111 -0.62 0.80 -12.38
CA ILE A 111 -1.60 1.16 -13.42
C ILE A 111 -1.13 0.73 -14.80
N GLU A 112 0.13 1.00 -15.14
CA GLU A 112 0.72 0.60 -16.41
C GLU A 112 0.71 -0.92 -16.59
N TRP A 113 1.07 -1.65 -15.54
CA TRP A 113 1.01 -3.11 -15.57
C TRP A 113 -0.42 -3.63 -15.80
N MET A 114 -1.39 -3.05 -15.12
CA MET A 114 -2.80 -3.44 -15.28
C MET A 114 -3.32 -3.16 -16.70
N ARG A 115 -2.89 -2.07 -17.31
CA ARG A 115 -3.28 -1.72 -18.70
C ARG A 115 -2.64 -2.64 -19.73
N GLY A 116 -1.50 -3.23 -19.43
CA GLY A 116 -0.80 -4.17 -20.31
C GLY A 116 -1.32 -5.60 -20.25
N VAL A 117 -2.26 -5.89 -19.35
CA VAL A 117 -2.81 -7.23 -19.14
C VAL A 117 -4.09 -7.47 -19.95
#